data_ad6aeb9adce1ea646c8e871b7a173382
#
_entry.id   ad6aeb9adce1ea646c8e871b7a173382
#
_cell.length_a   1.000
_cell.length_b   1.000
_cell.length_c   1.000
_cell.angle_alpha   90.00
_cell.angle_beta   90.00
_cell.angle_gamma   90.00
#
_symmetry.space_group_name_H-M   'P 1'
#
loop_
_entity.id
_entity.type
_entity.pdbx_description
1 polymer ?
#
loop_
_entity_poly.entity_id
_entity_poly.type
_entity_poly.pdbx_seq_one_letter_code
_entity_poly.pdbx_strand_id
1 'polypeptide(L)'
;MEKNNGVLSLVKAFFRHVSKRKKIHLVQLSLLMILATLAEVVSLGLALPFLSVITNPENLYTSEYVKPFVDLLNIQDASELLLPVSLIFILTIILSSIIRASVLFFSGKLSASIGSDIGLQMFSNSINQEYVVHTRQNSSKLVTGILNKVDVVVVGILAPILTIVSSILVVIGITFTLFYINPTVTLFLFFFFSFILLIIFKFTREILKENSFIISS
;
A
#
# COMPACT_ATOMS: atom_id res chain seq x y z
N MET A 1 -27.10 -18.72 -17.67
CA MET A 1 -26.60 -18.96 -16.30
C MET A 1 -25.13 -18.48 -16.23
N GLU A 2 -24.95 -17.22 -15.95
CA GLU A 2 -23.63 -16.60 -15.85
C GLU A 2 -23.03 -16.98 -14.50
N LYS A 3 -22.02 -17.83 -14.55
CA LYS A 3 -21.30 -18.33 -13.38
C LYS A 3 -20.61 -17.15 -12.74
N ASN A 4 -21.07 -16.74 -11.58
CA ASN A 4 -20.54 -15.68 -10.73
C ASN A 4 -19.05 -15.97 -10.42
N ASN A 5 -18.19 -15.66 -11.36
CA ASN A 5 -16.75 -15.77 -11.18
C ASN A 5 -16.34 -14.60 -10.29
N GLY A 6 -16.35 -14.82 -8.98
CA GLY A 6 -15.97 -13.81 -8.01
C GLY A 6 -14.58 -13.26 -8.33
N VAL A 7 -14.32 -12.03 -7.90
CA VAL A 7 -13.05 -11.29 -8.08
C VAL A 7 -11.82 -12.18 -7.82
N LEU A 8 -11.92 -13.11 -6.88
CA LEU A 8 -10.89 -14.10 -6.56
C LEU A 8 -10.54 -15.05 -7.72
N SER A 9 -11.52 -15.46 -8.53
CA SER A 9 -11.24 -16.33 -9.69
C SER A 9 -10.57 -15.58 -10.82
N LEU A 10 -10.93 -14.31 -11.01
CA LEU A 10 -10.29 -13.41 -11.98
C LEU A 10 -8.85 -13.11 -11.57
N VAL A 11 -8.60 -12.82 -10.28
CA VAL A 11 -7.26 -12.64 -9.73
C VAL A 11 -6.42 -13.91 -9.91
N LYS A 12 -6.96 -15.09 -9.60
CA LYS A 12 -6.27 -16.37 -9.77
C LYS A 12 -5.95 -16.67 -11.24
N ALA A 13 -6.89 -16.38 -12.16
CA ALA A 13 -6.66 -16.52 -13.60
C ALA A 13 -5.56 -15.56 -14.08
N PHE A 14 -5.56 -14.33 -13.61
CA PHE A 14 -4.54 -13.33 -13.88
C PHE A 14 -3.14 -13.82 -13.43
N PHE A 15 -2.99 -14.26 -12.17
CA PHE A 15 -1.73 -14.78 -11.65
C PHE A 15 -1.20 -16.00 -12.40
N ARG A 16 -2.06 -16.78 -13.06
CA ARG A 16 -1.66 -17.92 -13.87
C ARG A 16 -0.93 -17.50 -15.16
N HIS A 17 -1.29 -16.36 -15.73
CA HIS A 17 -0.70 -15.82 -16.96
C HIS A 17 0.54 -14.95 -16.74
N VAL A 18 0.84 -14.59 -15.50
CA VAL A 18 2.04 -13.83 -15.15
C VAL A 18 3.30 -14.71 -15.27
N SER A 19 4.32 -14.23 -15.96
CA SER A 19 5.59 -14.96 -16.17
C SER A 19 6.30 -15.28 -14.85
N LYS A 20 7.08 -16.38 -14.81
CA LYS A 20 7.82 -16.80 -13.59
C LYS A 20 8.72 -15.68 -13.03
N ARG A 21 9.37 -14.88 -13.89
CA ARG A 21 10.20 -13.75 -13.46
C ARG A 21 9.40 -12.69 -12.69
N LYS A 22 8.20 -12.36 -13.15
CA LYS A 22 7.34 -11.38 -12.49
C LYS A 22 6.75 -11.89 -11.17
N LYS A 23 6.58 -13.19 -11.02
CA LYS A 23 6.22 -13.79 -9.72
C LYS A 23 7.33 -13.59 -8.69
N ILE A 24 8.59 -13.68 -9.08
CA ILE A 24 9.73 -13.37 -8.18
C ILE A 24 9.70 -11.89 -7.78
N HIS A 25 9.47 -10.97 -8.72
CA HIS A 25 9.35 -9.56 -8.38
C HIS A 25 8.13 -9.25 -7.48
N LEU A 26 7.03 -9.98 -7.62
CA LEU A 26 5.90 -9.88 -6.69
C LEU A 26 6.28 -10.31 -5.27
N VAL A 27 7.04 -11.41 -5.13
CA VAL A 27 7.53 -11.86 -3.81
C VAL A 27 8.51 -10.83 -3.23
N GLN A 28 9.45 -10.31 -4.02
CA GLN A 28 10.37 -9.25 -3.57
C GLN A 28 9.61 -8.00 -3.12
N LEU A 29 8.60 -7.59 -3.89
CA LEU A 29 7.74 -6.45 -3.52
C LEU A 29 6.98 -6.71 -2.23
N SER A 30 6.46 -7.93 -2.03
CA SER A 30 5.77 -8.30 -0.78
C SER A 30 6.69 -8.25 0.42
N LEU A 31 7.94 -8.70 0.28
CA LEU A 31 8.95 -8.57 1.34
C LEU A 31 9.27 -7.10 1.64
N LEU A 32 9.39 -6.28 0.60
CA LEU A 32 9.62 -4.84 0.77
C LEU A 32 8.42 -4.16 1.46
N MET A 33 7.18 -4.58 1.15
CA MET A 33 5.97 -4.09 1.84
C MET A 33 5.97 -4.44 3.33
N ILE A 34 6.38 -5.66 3.67
CA ILE A 34 6.52 -6.08 5.08
C ILE A 34 7.60 -5.24 5.77
N LEU A 35 8.74 -5.03 5.14
CA LEU A 35 9.82 -4.20 5.67
C LEU A 35 9.35 -2.74 5.89
N ALA A 36 8.60 -2.19 4.93
CA ALA A 36 8.01 -0.86 5.06
C ALA A 36 7.04 -0.77 6.25
N THR A 37 6.20 -1.79 6.43
CA THR A 37 5.28 -1.87 7.56
C THR A 37 6.03 -1.90 8.89
N LEU A 38 7.10 -2.69 9.00
CA LEU A 38 7.93 -2.75 10.20
C LEU A 38 8.61 -1.40 10.48
N ALA A 39 9.12 -0.73 9.45
CA ALA A 39 9.73 0.59 9.60
C ALA A 39 8.71 1.64 10.05
N GLU A 40 7.49 1.62 9.53
CA GLU A 40 6.38 2.50 9.96
C GLU A 40 6.00 2.23 11.42
N VAL A 41 5.88 0.96 11.81
CA VAL A 41 5.59 0.56 13.20
C VAL A 41 6.66 1.06 14.17
N VAL A 42 7.94 0.88 13.82
CA VAL A 42 9.07 1.39 14.64
C VAL A 42 9.03 2.91 14.73
N SER A 43 8.78 3.60 13.63
CA SER A 43 8.66 5.06 13.61
C SER A 43 7.54 5.56 14.52
N LEU A 44 6.38 4.93 14.49
CA LEU A 44 5.25 5.25 15.39
C LEU A 44 5.57 4.91 16.85
N GLY A 45 6.27 3.80 17.11
CA GLY A 45 6.69 3.42 18.45
C GLY A 45 7.64 4.45 19.07
N LEU A 46 8.56 5.01 18.28
CA LEU A 46 9.48 6.05 18.72
C LEU A 46 8.81 7.42 18.96
N ALA A 47 7.60 7.63 18.48
CA ALA A 47 6.85 8.84 18.83
C ALA A 47 6.56 8.96 20.34
N LEU A 48 6.37 7.82 21.04
CA LEU A 48 6.11 7.81 22.47
C LEU A 48 7.32 8.34 23.29
N PRO A 49 8.53 7.80 23.15
CA PRO A 49 9.70 8.35 23.85
C PRO A 49 10.02 9.78 23.42
N PHE A 50 9.81 10.16 22.16
CA PHE A 50 9.98 11.53 21.70
C PHE A 50 9.01 12.50 22.42
N LEU A 51 7.72 12.17 22.51
CA LEU A 51 6.74 12.96 23.24
C LEU A 51 7.06 13.00 24.74
N SER A 52 7.53 11.89 25.31
CA SER A 52 7.91 11.82 26.72
C SER A 52 9.07 12.77 27.05
N VAL A 53 10.09 12.86 26.18
CA VAL A 53 11.21 13.81 26.38
C VAL A 53 10.75 15.26 26.36
N ILE A 54 9.77 15.61 25.53
CA ILE A 54 9.26 16.98 25.44
C ILE A 54 8.39 17.33 26.66
N THR A 55 7.57 16.37 27.13
CA THR A 55 6.59 16.64 28.20
C THR A 55 7.17 16.45 29.60
N ASN A 56 7.99 15.41 29.79
CA ASN A 56 8.62 15.08 31.07
C ASN A 56 9.91 14.27 30.85
N PRO A 57 11.05 14.94 30.61
CA PRO A 57 12.32 14.27 30.29
C PRO A 57 12.85 13.41 31.46
N GLU A 58 12.53 13.73 32.71
CA GLU A 58 12.97 12.96 33.89
C GLU A 58 12.42 11.54 33.90
N ASN A 59 11.14 11.35 33.45
CA ASN A 59 10.53 10.03 33.37
C ASN A 59 11.24 9.10 32.37
N LEU A 60 11.74 9.67 31.28
CA LEU A 60 12.48 8.90 30.29
C LEU A 60 13.91 8.63 30.77
N TYR A 61 14.55 9.61 31.40
CA TYR A 61 15.93 9.49 31.95
C TYR A 61 16.04 8.39 33.02
N THR A 62 15.02 8.25 33.85
CA THR A 62 14.96 7.21 34.91
C THR A 62 14.50 5.85 34.38
N SER A 63 14.03 5.77 33.13
CA SER A 63 13.52 4.54 32.52
C SER A 63 14.67 3.54 32.28
N GLU A 64 14.46 2.30 32.71
CA GLU A 64 15.41 1.19 32.57
C GLU A 64 15.78 0.89 31.10
N TYR A 65 14.84 1.16 30.16
CA TYR A 65 15.05 0.95 28.73
C TYR A 65 15.99 1.97 28.07
N VAL A 66 16.12 3.16 28.65
CA VAL A 66 16.93 4.26 28.08
C VAL A 66 18.29 4.36 28.75
N LYS A 67 18.46 3.79 29.96
CA LYS A 67 19.76 3.77 30.67
C LYS A 67 20.96 3.39 29.81
N PRO A 68 20.92 2.31 28.98
CA PRO A 68 22.09 1.96 28.18
C PRO A 68 22.49 3.06 27.17
N PHE A 69 21.50 3.84 26.68
CA PHE A 69 21.74 4.98 25.77
C PHE A 69 22.29 6.20 26.53
N VAL A 70 21.78 6.45 27.73
CA VAL A 70 22.26 7.52 28.61
C VAL A 70 23.74 7.30 28.98
N ASP A 71 24.08 6.06 29.33
CA ASP A 71 25.44 5.69 29.69
C ASP A 71 26.42 5.75 28.50
N LEU A 72 25.94 5.31 27.32
CA LEU A 72 26.73 5.29 26.07
C LEU A 72 27.02 6.71 25.56
N LEU A 73 26.08 7.64 25.73
CA LEU A 73 26.20 9.03 25.31
C LEU A 73 26.74 9.97 26.40
N ASN A 74 27.05 9.44 27.60
CA ASN A 74 27.48 10.20 28.77
C ASN A 74 26.57 11.40 29.11
N ILE A 75 25.24 11.20 29.00
CA ILE A 75 24.23 12.22 29.27
C ILE A 75 24.14 12.42 30.79
N GLN A 76 24.36 13.65 31.25
CA GLN A 76 24.36 13.99 32.68
C GLN A 76 23.01 14.57 33.13
N ASP A 77 22.32 15.24 32.26
CA ASP A 77 21.02 15.88 32.54
C ASP A 77 19.91 15.32 31.66
N ALA A 78 18.70 15.20 32.23
CA ALA A 78 17.52 14.74 31.50
C ALA A 78 17.16 15.62 30.28
N SER A 79 17.48 16.92 30.37
CA SER A 79 17.28 17.88 29.27
C SER A 79 18.13 17.59 28.02
N GLU A 80 19.32 16.99 28.22
CA GLU A 80 20.23 16.63 27.13
C GLU A 80 19.69 15.48 26.25
N LEU A 81 18.73 14.69 26.77
CA LEU A 81 18.07 13.63 25.99
C LEU A 81 17.25 14.16 24.82
N LEU A 82 16.82 15.42 24.83
CA LEU A 82 15.98 15.98 23.81
C LEU A 82 16.63 15.90 22.42
N LEU A 83 17.90 16.24 22.32
CA LEU A 83 18.60 16.28 21.03
C LEU A 83 18.80 14.87 20.43
N PRO A 84 19.39 13.88 21.11
CA PRO A 84 19.60 12.55 20.55
C PRO A 84 18.28 11.82 20.24
N VAL A 85 17.27 11.92 21.12
CA VAL A 85 15.96 11.28 20.88
C VAL A 85 15.24 11.90 19.68
N SER A 86 15.28 13.25 19.56
CA SER A 86 14.71 13.93 18.39
C SER A 86 15.41 13.54 17.11
N LEU A 87 16.74 13.44 17.13
CA LEU A 87 17.51 13.07 15.95
C LEU A 87 17.22 11.64 15.50
N ILE A 88 17.16 10.68 16.44
CA ILE A 88 16.81 9.29 16.15
C ILE A 88 15.40 9.21 15.58
N PHE A 89 14.45 9.95 16.16
CA PHE A 89 13.05 9.98 15.69
C PHE A 89 12.96 10.52 14.27
N ILE A 90 13.60 11.65 13.96
CA ILE A 90 13.63 12.25 12.62
C ILE A 90 14.27 11.30 11.61
N LEU A 91 15.42 10.69 11.94
CA LEU A 91 16.09 9.73 11.06
C LEU A 91 15.22 8.52 10.77
N THR A 92 14.49 8.01 11.76
CA THR A 92 13.61 6.86 11.60
C THR A 92 12.41 7.20 10.70
N ILE A 93 11.82 8.39 10.83
CA ILE A 93 10.76 8.87 9.95
C ILE A 93 11.26 8.99 8.51
N ILE A 94 12.43 9.58 8.30
CA ILE A 94 13.02 9.73 6.97
C ILE A 94 13.27 8.35 6.34
N LEU A 95 13.87 7.42 7.10
CA LEU A 95 14.14 6.06 6.62
C LEU A 95 12.86 5.31 6.27
N SER A 96 11.85 5.36 7.14
CA SER A 96 10.53 4.77 6.91
C SER A 96 9.88 5.35 5.65
N SER A 97 9.95 6.66 5.46
CA SER A 97 9.40 7.35 4.29
C SER A 97 10.11 6.94 2.99
N ILE A 98 11.44 6.77 3.02
CA ILE A 98 12.22 6.29 1.87
C ILE A 98 11.82 4.87 1.50
N ILE A 99 11.68 3.98 2.48
CA ILE A 99 11.24 2.59 2.25
C ILE A 99 9.83 2.59 1.67
N ARG A 100 8.92 3.40 2.19
CA ARG A 100 7.55 3.55 1.69
C ARG A 100 7.51 4.06 0.25
N ALA A 101 8.28 5.09 -0.07
CA ALA A 101 8.41 5.61 -1.42
C ALA A 101 8.95 4.54 -2.39
N SER A 102 9.89 3.72 -1.93
CA SER A 102 10.42 2.58 -2.70
C SER A 102 9.33 1.54 -2.99
N VAL A 103 8.45 1.22 -2.03
CA VAL A 103 7.29 0.33 -2.26
C VAL A 103 6.40 0.88 -3.37
N LEU A 104 6.05 2.18 -3.32
CA LEU A 104 5.21 2.81 -4.33
C LEU A 104 5.86 2.78 -5.72
N PHE A 105 7.15 3.10 -5.80
CA PHE A 105 7.92 3.09 -7.04
C PHE A 105 7.97 1.68 -7.66
N PHE A 106 8.34 0.67 -6.89
CA PHE A 106 8.44 -0.70 -7.39
C PHE A 106 7.07 -1.31 -7.70
N SER A 107 6.01 -0.94 -6.98
CA SER A 107 4.63 -1.31 -7.29
C SER A 107 4.20 -0.76 -8.65
N GLY A 108 4.46 0.52 -8.91
CA GLY A 108 4.18 1.16 -10.19
C GLY A 108 4.97 0.53 -11.34
N LYS A 109 6.28 0.33 -11.14
CA LYS A 109 7.16 -0.32 -12.14
C LYS A 109 6.72 -1.75 -12.47
N LEU A 110 6.32 -2.52 -11.46
CA LEU A 110 5.84 -3.89 -11.66
C LEU A 110 4.51 -3.91 -12.41
N SER A 111 3.56 -3.03 -12.04
CA SER A 111 2.27 -2.88 -12.72
C SER A 111 2.47 -2.51 -14.20
N ALA A 112 3.31 -1.53 -14.50
CA ALA A 112 3.64 -1.13 -15.87
C ALA A 112 4.31 -2.28 -16.66
N SER A 113 5.21 -3.02 -16.03
CA SER A 113 5.88 -4.16 -16.66
C SER A 113 4.90 -5.30 -17.00
N ILE A 114 3.92 -5.56 -16.13
CA ILE A 114 2.86 -6.54 -16.42
C ILE A 114 1.94 -6.03 -17.53
N GLY A 115 1.59 -4.75 -17.51
CA GLY A 115 0.80 -4.11 -18.56
C GLY A 115 1.47 -4.20 -19.93
N SER A 116 2.78 -3.97 -19.99
CA SER A 116 3.56 -4.12 -21.23
C SER A 116 3.45 -5.53 -21.82
N ASP A 117 3.55 -6.58 -20.98
CA ASP A 117 3.39 -7.97 -21.48
C ASP A 117 1.98 -8.22 -22.00
N ILE A 118 0.96 -7.70 -21.33
CA ILE A 118 -0.44 -7.81 -21.78
C ILE A 118 -0.60 -7.09 -23.13
N GLY A 119 -0.04 -5.88 -23.24
CA GLY A 119 -0.08 -5.10 -24.47
C GLY A 119 0.57 -5.83 -25.66
N LEU A 120 1.76 -6.41 -25.43
CA LEU A 120 2.47 -7.20 -26.44
C LEU A 120 1.68 -8.45 -26.86
N GLN A 121 1.05 -9.15 -25.91
CA GLN A 121 0.20 -10.31 -26.22
C GLN A 121 -1.04 -9.90 -27.02
N MET A 122 -1.70 -8.80 -26.64
CA MET A 122 -2.86 -8.28 -27.36
C MET A 122 -2.48 -7.86 -28.80
N PHE A 123 -1.34 -7.19 -28.95
CA PHE A 123 -0.83 -6.75 -30.24
C PHE A 123 -0.47 -7.95 -31.12
N SER A 124 0.28 -8.92 -30.59
CA SER A 124 0.62 -10.16 -31.31
C SER A 124 -0.62 -10.94 -31.77
N ASN A 125 -1.60 -11.08 -30.87
CA ASN A 125 -2.86 -11.75 -31.22
C ASN A 125 -3.64 -10.99 -32.30
N SER A 126 -3.58 -9.65 -32.28
CA SER A 126 -4.25 -8.83 -33.29
C SER A 126 -3.61 -8.96 -34.67
N ILE A 127 -2.27 -9.02 -34.74
CA ILE A 127 -1.54 -9.19 -36.03
C ILE A 127 -1.79 -10.57 -36.63
N ASN A 128 -1.95 -11.59 -35.81
CA ASN A 128 -2.16 -12.97 -36.26
C ASN A 128 -3.64 -13.27 -36.63
N GLN A 129 -4.53 -12.26 -36.69
CA GLN A 129 -5.89 -12.42 -37.17
C GLN A 129 -5.95 -12.54 -38.71
N GLU A 130 -7.02 -13.12 -39.21
CA GLU A 130 -7.22 -13.28 -40.66
C GLU A 130 -7.23 -11.92 -41.41
N TYR A 131 -6.67 -11.91 -42.62
CA TYR A 131 -6.53 -10.72 -43.47
C TYR A 131 -7.83 -9.90 -43.65
N VAL A 132 -8.98 -10.59 -43.70
CA VAL A 132 -10.29 -9.96 -43.83
C VAL A 132 -10.62 -9.03 -42.66
N VAL A 133 -10.12 -9.32 -41.46
CA VAL A 133 -10.29 -8.47 -40.25
C VAL A 133 -9.41 -7.23 -40.35
N HIS A 134 -8.21 -7.39 -40.89
CA HIS A 134 -7.23 -6.28 -41.05
C HIS A 134 -7.70 -5.23 -42.05
N THR A 135 -8.35 -5.63 -43.15
CA THR A 135 -8.83 -4.69 -44.19
C THR A 135 -9.95 -3.79 -43.71
N ARG A 136 -10.68 -4.19 -42.68
CA ARG A 136 -11.79 -3.42 -42.08
C ARG A 136 -11.41 -2.53 -40.90
N GLN A 137 -10.20 -2.69 -40.35
CA GLN A 137 -9.75 -1.95 -39.16
C GLN A 137 -8.64 -0.98 -39.52
N ASN A 138 -8.77 0.25 -39.03
CA ASN A 138 -7.69 1.24 -39.11
C ASN A 138 -6.62 0.91 -38.07
N SER A 139 -5.36 0.72 -38.52
CA SER A 139 -4.22 0.36 -37.68
C SER A 139 -4.02 1.31 -36.49
N SER A 140 -4.27 2.62 -36.68
CA SER A 140 -4.18 3.60 -35.60
C SER A 140 -5.24 3.36 -34.50
N LYS A 141 -6.47 3.01 -34.88
CA LYS A 141 -7.54 2.69 -33.91
C LYS A 141 -7.22 1.43 -33.13
N LEU A 142 -6.59 0.44 -33.78
CA LEU A 142 -6.18 -0.81 -33.13
C LEU A 142 -5.10 -0.55 -32.07
N VAL A 143 -4.05 0.18 -32.42
CA VAL A 143 -2.96 0.52 -31.48
C VAL A 143 -3.49 1.36 -30.31
N THR A 144 -4.25 2.40 -30.58
CA THR A 144 -4.85 3.26 -29.52
C THR A 144 -5.78 2.45 -28.62
N GLY A 145 -6.59 1.55 -29.21
CA GLY A 145 -7.48 0.67 -28.46
C GLY A 145 -6.74 -0.28 -27.52
N ILE A 146 -5.59 -0.83 -27.95
CA ILE A 146 -4.75 -1.68 -27.11
C ILE A 146 -4.13 -0.87 -25.98
N LEU A 147 -3.53 0.30 -26.29
CA LEU A 147 -2.91 1.16 -25.29
C LEU A 147 -3.91 1.59 -24.22
N ASN A 148 -5.10 2.05 -24.60
CA ASN A 148 -6.14 2.44 -23.66
C ASN A 148 -6.58 1.27 -22.76
N LYS A 149 -6.74 0.07 -23.33
CA LYS A 149 -7.11 -1.12 -22.53
C LYS A 149 -6.01 -1.52 -21.55
N VAL A 150 -4.74 -1.43 -21.96
CA VAL A 150 -3.58 -1.69 -21.09
C VAL A 150 -3.55 -0.67 -19.96
N ASP A 151 -3.74 0.61 -20.25
CA ASP A 151 -3.78 1.67 -19.24
C ASP A 151 -4.89 1.44 -18.20
N VAL A 152 -6.09 1.08 -18.65
CA VAL A 152 -7.19 0.73 -17.72
C VAL A 152 -6.82 -0.44 -16.81
N VAL A 153 -6.13 -1.45 -17.32
CA VAL A 153 -5.69 -2.60 -16.51
C VAL A 153 -4.59 -2.20 -15.54
N VAL A 154 -3.59 -1.43 -15.99
CA VAL A 154 -2.44 -1.04 -15.15
C VAL A 154 -2.84 -0.05 -14.07
N VAL A 155 -3.46 1.06 -14.47
CA VAL A 155 -3.79 2.18 -13.57
C VAL A 155 -5.09 1.91 -12.82
N GLY A 156 -6.08 1.29 -13.46
CA GLY A 156 -7.40 1.03 -12.88
C GLY A 156 -7.49 -0.24 -12.03
N ILE A 157 -6.61 -1.21 -12.23
CA ILE A 157 -6.71 -2.52 -11.56
C ILE A 157 -5.42 -2.89 -10.82
N LEU A 158 -4.29 -2.99 -11.53
CA LEU A 158 -3.06 -3.55 -10.94
C LEU A 158 -2.45 -2.66 -9.87
N ALA A 159 -2.24 -1.39 -10.17
CA ALA A 159 -1.65 -0.47 -9.23
C ALA A 159 -2.51 -0.30 -7.96
N PRO A 160 -3.85 -0.10 -8.04
CA PRO A 160 -4.71 -0.07 -6.86
C PRO A 160 -4.69 -1.36 -6.04
N ILE A 161 -4.67 -2.54 -6.67
CA ILE A 161 -4.61 -3.82 -5.93
C ILE A 161 -3.32 -3.89 -5.10
N LEU A 162 -2.15 -3.58 -5.68
CA LEU A 162 -0.90 -3.58 -4.95
C LEU A 162 -0.88 -2.55 -3.81
N THR A 163 -1.47 -1.38 -4.04
CA THR A 163 -1.62 -0.35 -3.00
C THR A 163 -2.52 -0.83 -1.86
N ILE A 164 -3.66 -1.46 -2.16
CA ILE A 164 -4.57 -2.03 -1.16
C ILE A 164 -3.85 -3.09 -0.33
N VAL A 165 -3.13 -4.02 -0.96
CA VAL A 165 -2.37 -5.06 -0.25
C VAL A 165 -1.35 -4.45 0.70
N SER A 166 -0.58 -3.45 0.23
CA SER A 166 0.36 -2.72 1.07
C SER A 166 -0.32 -2.01 2.25
N SER A 167 -1.45 -1.33 2.00
CA SER A 167 -2.19 -0.61 3.03
C SER A 167 -2.79 -1.54 4.09
N ILE A 168 -3.27 -2.71 3.69
CA ILE A 168 -3.77 -3.73 4.63
C ILE A 168 -2.64 -4.19 5.57
N LEU A 169 -1.44 -4.44 5.06
CA LEU A 169 -0.29 -4.82 5.90
C LEU A 169 0.04 -3.73 6.92
N VAL A 170 0.05 -2.46 6.49
CA VAL A 170 0.28 -1.32 7.39
C VAL A 170 -0.79 -1.21 8.46
N VAL A 171 -2.06 -1.29 8.09
CA VAL A 171 -3.19 -1.25 9.05
C VAL A 171 -3.07 -2.37 10.07
N ILE A 172 -2.76 -3.59 9.64
CA ILE A 172 -2.55 -4.72 10.55
C ILE A 172 -1.38 -4.44 11.50
N GLY A 173 -0.24 -3.99 10.98
CA GLY A 173 0.94 -3.69 11.78
C GLY A 173 0.69 -2.60 12.83
N ILE A 174 0.08 -1.49 12.43
CA ILE A 174 -0.27 -0.38 13.34
C ILE A 174 -1.28 -0.84 14.38
N THR A 175 -2.35 -1.55 13.97
CA THR A 175 -3.37 -2.04 14.90
C THR A 175 -2.79 -2.99 15.94
N PHE A 176 -1.91 -3.90 15.51
CA PHE A 176 -1.22 -4.82 16.43
C PHE A 176 -0.35 -4.06 17.44
N THR A 177 0.39 -3.06 16.99
CA THR A 177 1.24 -2.23 17.85
C THR A 177 0.42 -1.43 18.86
N LEU A 178 -0.66 -0.78 18.41
CA LEU A 178 -1.56 -0.03 19.29
C LEU A 178 -2.25 -0.95 20.30
N PHE A 179 -2.62 -2.15 19.88
CA PHE A 179 -3.23 -3.15 20.78
C PHE A 179 -2.27 -3.59 21.89
N TYR A 180 -0.98 -3.71 21.56
CA TYR A 180 0.05 -4.03 22.55
C TYR A 180 0.28 -2.89 23.56
N ILE A 181 0.20 -1.62 23.11
CA ILE A 181 0.39 -0.45 23.96
C ILE A 181 -0.82 -0.22 24.87
N ASN A 182 -2.02 -0.16 24.29
CA ASN A 182 -3.27 0.05 25.04
C ASN A 182 -4.47 -0.59 24.34
N PRO A 183 -4.89 -1.80 24.76
CA PRO A 183 -6.01 -2.52 24.14
C PRO A 183 -7.32 -1.74 24.15
N THR A 184 -7.62 -1.01 25.24
CA THR A 184 -8.88 -0.29 25.41
C THR A 184 -9.02 0.86 24.42
N VAL A 185 -7.96 1.65 24.25
CA VAL A 185 -7.92 2.76 23.27
C VAL A 185 -8.00 2.20 21.85
N THR A 186 -7.27 1.10 21.57
CA THR A 186 -7.27 0.48 20.25
C THR A 186 -8.65 -0.04 19.86
N LEU A 187 -9.37 -0.70 20.77
CA LEU A 187 -10.74 -1.14 20.51
C LEU A 187 -11.68 0.03 20.24
N PHE A 188 -11.58 1.12 21.04
CA PHE A 188 -12.38 2.32 20.81
C PHE A 188 -12.12 2.91 19.42
N LEU A 189 -10.85 3.08 19.03
CA LEU A 189 -10.46 3.57 17.71
C LEU A 189 -10.95 2.65 16.59
N PHE A 190 -10.83 1.33 16.77
CA PHE A 190 -11.29 0.36 15.79
C PHE A 190 -12.81 0.47 15.54
N PHE A 191 -13.62 0.54 16.59
CA PHE A 191 -15.05 0.73 16.45
C PHE A 191 -15.40 2.09 15.84
N PHE A 192 -14.71 3.15 16.24
CA PHE A 192 -14.90 4.50 15.71
C PHE A 192 -14.63 4.57 14.21
N PHE A 193 -13.47 4.08 13.75
CA PHE A 193 -13.15 4.05 12.33
C PHE A 193 -14.06 3.10 11.54
N SER A 194 -14.43 1.94 12.10
CA SER A 194 -15.37 1.02 11.46
C SER A 194 -16.74 1.68 11.26
N PHE A 195 -17.21 2.45 12.24
CA PHE A 195 -18.45 3.19 12.14
C PHE A 195 -18.41 4.25 11.03
N ILE A 196 -17.32 5.03 10.96
CA ILE A 196 -17.12 6.00 9.87
C ILE A 196 -17.13 5.31 8.51
N LEU A 197 -16.42 4.19 8.37
CA LEU A 197 -16.38 3.44 7.10
C LEU A 197 -17.76 2.92 6.70
N LEU A 198 -18.57 2.46 7.64
CA LEU A 198 -19.96 2.03 7.39
C LEU A 198 -20.83 3.20 6.88
N ILE A 199 -20.68 4.38 7.46
CA ILE A 199 -21.38 5.59 7.01
C ILE A 199 -20.98 5.93 5.58
N ILE A 200 -19.66 6.00 5.29
CA ILE A 200 -19.15 6.31 3.97
C ILE A 200 -19.65 5.28 2.94
N PHE A 201 -19.59 3.98 3.28
CA PHE A 201 -20.05 2.91 2.41
C PHE A 201 -21.55 3.03 2.09
N LYS A 202 -22.38 3.36 3.09
CA LYS A 202 -23.81 3.55 2.91
C LYS A 202 -24.09 4.72 1.96
N PHE A 203 -23.47 5.87 2.19
CA PHE A 203 -23.62 7.05 1.34
C PHE A 203 -23.14 6.80 -0.10
N THR A 204 -21.97 6.21 -0.26
CA THR A 204 -21.41 5.90 -1.59
C THR A 204 -22.29 4.93 -2.36
N ARG A 205 -22.86 3.93 -1.68
CA ARG A 205 -23.76 2.96 -2.30
C ARG A 205 -25.06 3.61 -2.78
N GLU A 206 -25.62 4.56 -2.06
CA GLU A 206 -26.81 5.32 -2.45
C GLU A 206 -26.54 6.18 -3.68
N ILE A 207 -25.43 6.92 -3.70
CA ILE A 207 -25.01 7.76 -4.84
C ILE A 207 -24.77 6.89 -6.11
N LEU A 208 -24.12 5.74 -5.97
CA LEU A 208 -23.89 4.84 -7.09
C LEU A 208 -25.18 4.23 -7.65
N LYS A 209 -26.16 3.94 -6.80
CA LYS A 209 -27.48 3.48 -7.26
C LYS A 209 -28.22 4.57 -8.05
N GLU A 210 -28.19 5.79 -7.59
CA GLU A 210 -28.85 6.92 -8.24
C GLU A 210 -28.24 7.21 -9.61
N ASN A 211 -26.91 7.21 -9.72
CA ASN A 211 -26.21 7.41 -10.99
C ASN A 211 -26.36 6.23 -11.98
N SER A 212 -26.53 5.01 -11.50
CA SER A 212 -26.75 3.86 -12.40
C SER A 212 -28.10 3.91 -13.10
N PHE A 213 -29.12 4.54 -12.52
CA PHE A 213 -30.41 4.77 -13.16
C PHE A 213 -30.33 5.81 -14.29
N ILE A 214 -29.46 6.82 -14.16
CA ILE A 214 -29.31 7.87 -15.18
C ILE A 214 -28.57 7.36 -16.44
N ILE A 215 -27.70 6.36 -16.29
CA ILE A 215 -26.93 5.79 -17.43
C ILE A 215 -27.75 4.73 -18.20
N SER A 216 -28.82 4.20 -17.60
CA SER A 216 -29.65 3.15 -18.21
C SER A 216 -30.92 3.70 -18.90
N SER A 217 -31.16 5.00 -18.82
CA SER A 217 -32.21 5.71 -19.56
C SER A 217 -31.63 6.41 -20.78
#